data_fa5e58c7ea5373f274622e320d778e2c
#
_entry.id   fa5e58c7ea5373f274622e320d778e2c
#
_cell.length_a   1.000
_cell.length_b   1.000
_cell.length_c   1.000
_cell.angle_alpha   90.00
_cell.angle_beta   90.00
_cell.angle_gamma   90.00
#
_symmetry.space_group_name_H-M   'P 1'
#
loop_
_entity.id
_entity.type
_entity.pdbx_description
1 polymer ?
#
loop_
_entity_poly.entity_id
_entity_poly.type
_entity_poly.pdbx_seq_one_letter_code
_entity_poly.pdbx_strand_id
1 'polypeptide(L)'
;MTKTRTLPTIDEYLRQRLTPVDGAIPQIPGIEMYGNSIPAETVGGDLFEYINFQQRYDIDARIQRAQRLAKEYLKPLPPGVPTRNSVDDHVEWLKETAGYRPEMEAEYRFAKSSEQVRVAEDLPELYSTAGILIVDAQGHGIISAKIASTVHDTFHALLLDELDEYGKTTPELFENLNLRLALSATARNTLGANQ
;
A
#
# COMPACT_ATOMS: atom_id res chain seq x y z
N MET A 1 -9.58 -25.63 -32.23
CA MET A 1 -10.51 -25.73 -31.08
C MET A 1 -10.19 -24.60 -30.13
N THR A 2 -10.95 -23.54 -30.13
CA THR A 2 -10.80 -22.40 -29.20
C THR A 2 -11.41 -22.82 -27.87
N LYS A 3 -10.57 -23.02 -26.84
CA LYS A 3 -11.04 -23.24 -25.47
C LYS A 3 -11.77 -21.96 -25.00
N THR A 4 -13.07 -22.04 -24.89
CA THR A 4 -13.88 -20.99 -24.25
C THR A 4 -13.45 -20.92 -22.79
N ARG A 5 -12.77 -19.83 -22.41
CA ARG A 5 -12.34 -19.59 -21.03
C ARG A 5 -13.59 -19.20 -20.24
N THR A 6 -14.16 -20.15 -19.50
CA THR A 6 -15.24 -19.86 -18.55
C THR A 6 -14.68 -18.93 -17.47
N LEU A 7 -15.37 -17.83 -17.20
CA LEU A 7 -15.02 -16.96 -16.08
C LEU A 7 -15.27 -17.73 -14.75
N PRO A 8 -14.39 -17.60 -13.77
CA PRO A 8 -14.59 -18.23 -12.45
C PRO A 8 -15.87 -17.68 -11.81
N THR A 9 -16.54 -18.50 -11.04
CA THR A 9 -17.63 -18.04 -10.16
C THR A 9 -17.08 -17.06 -9.12
N ILE A 10 -17.97 -16.28 -8.50
CA ILE A 10 -17.55 -15.32 -7.45
C ILE A 10 -16.91 -16.05 -6.27
N ASP A 11 -17.36 -17.24 -5.93
CA ASP A 11 -16.81 -18.07 -4.86
C ASP A 11 -15.41 -18.56 -5.20
N GLU A 12 -15.20 -19.06 -6.41
CA GLU A 12 -13.88 -19.47 -6.90
C GLU A 12 -12.89 -18.31 -6.92
N TYR A 13 -13.34 -17.13 -7.36
CA TYR A 13 -12.52 -15.93 -7.36
C TYR A 13 -12.11 -15.52 -5.93
N LEU A 14 -13.07 -15.44 -5.00
CA LEU A 14 -12.81 -15.09 -3.61
C LEU A 14 -11.92 -16.14 -2.93
N ARG A 15 -12.17 -17.43 -3.15
CA ARG A 15 -11.34 -18.50 -2.61
C ARG A 15 -9.89 -18.40 -3.04
N GLN A 16 -9.64 -18.20 -4.34
CA GLN A 16 -8.27 -18.06 -4.86
C GLN A 16 -7.55 -16.84 -4.27
N ARG A 17 -8.31 -15.81 -3.90
CA ARG A 17 -7.76 -14.57 -3.36
C ARG A 17 -7.45 -14.64 -1.86
N LEU A 18 -8.24 -15.41 -1.11
CA LEU A 18 -8.16 -15.50 0.35
C LEU A 18 -7.30 -16.66 0.86
N THR A 19 -6.83 -17.53 -0.05
CA THR A 19 -5.96 -18.66 0.30
C THR A 19 -4.51 -18.37 -0.08
N PRO A 20 -3.53 -18.78 0.74
CA PRO A 20 -2.12 -18.66 0.39
C PRO A 20 -1.83 -19.37 -0.94
N VAL A 21 -1.07 -18.72 -1.81
CA VAL A 21 -0.63 -19.31 -3.07
C VAL A 21 0.58 -20.20 -2.80
N ASP A 22 0.58 -21.43 -3.33
CA ASP A 22 1.74 -22.31 -3.28
C ASP A 22 2.97 -21.59 -3.83
N GLY A 23 4.08 -21.62 -3.08
CA GLY A 23 5.32 -20.92 -3.43
C GLY A 23 5.40 -19.44 -3.03
N ALA A 24 4.34 -18.88 -2.43
CA ALA A 24 4.36 -17.49 -1.93
C ALA A 24 5.09 -17.34 -0.58
N ILE A 25 5.54 -18.42 0.04
CA ILE A 25 6.24 -18.39 1.33
C ILE A 25 7.59 -17.68 1.14
N PRO A 26 7.84 -16.55 1.81
CA PRO A 26 9.11 -15.85 1.74
C PRO A 26 10.27 -16.74 2.22
N GLN A 27 11.35 -16.78 1.45
CA GLN A 27 12.56 -17.53 1.81
C GLN A 27 13.53 -16.56 2.50
N ILE A 28 13.47 -16.53 3.83
CA ILE A 28 14.36 -15.68 4.65
C ILE A 28 15.30 -16.59 5.44
N PRO A 29 16.63 -16.39 5.36
CA PRO A 29 17.58 -17.19 6.11
C PRO A 29 17.29 -17.19 7.61
N GLY A 30 17.17 -18.39 8.20
CA GLY A 30 16.90 -18.56 9.65
C GLY A 30 15.43 -18.41 10.06
N ILE A 31 14.50 -18.21 9.11
CA ILE A 31 13.07 -18.18 9.39
C ILE A 31 12.35 -19.24 8.58
N GLU A 32 11.63 -20.11 9.28
CA GLU A 32 10.67 -21.05 8.68
C GLU A 32 9.27 -20.59 8.99
N MET A 33 8.42 -20.48 7.95
CA MET A 33 7.03 -20.09 8.09
C MET A 33 6.12 -21.16 7.50
N TYR A 34 5.06 -21.49 8.22
CA TYR A 34 4.02 -22.37 7.73
C TYR A 34 2.66 -21.87 8.23
N GLY A 35 1.67 -21.89 7.37
CA GLY A 35 0.29 -21.60 7.71
C GLY A 35 -0.66 -22.18 6.68
N ASN A 36 -1.86 -22.44 7.12
CA ASN A 36 -2.95 -22.93 6.28
C ASN A 36 -4.27 -22.33 6.76
N SER A 37 -5.17 -22.06 5.84
CA SER A 37 -6.53 -21.62 6.13
C SER A 37 -7.50 -22.62 5.48
N ILE A 38 -8.40 -23.17 6.30
CA ILE A 38 -9.45 -24.09 5.85
C ILE A 38 -10.79 -23.42 6.10
N PRO A 39 -11.46 -22.92 5.06
CA PRO A 39 -12.75 -22.26 5.24
C PRO A 39 -13.80 -23.26 5.70
N ALA A 40 -14.73 -22.82 6.57
CA ALA A 40 -15.82 -23.64 7.09
C ALA A 40 -16.86 -24.02 6.01
N GLU A 41 -16.95 -23.23 4.95
CA GLU A 41 -17.80 -23.45 3.76
C GLU A 41 -16.96 -23.32 2.47
N THR A 42 -17.61 -23.11 1.33
CA THR A 42 -16.92 -22.91 0.04
C THR A 42 -15.96 -21.72 0.07
N VAL A 43 -16.35 -20.64 0.79
CA VAL A 43 -15.53 -19.48 1.13
C VAL A 43 -15.81 -19.05 2.57
N GLY A 44 -14.77 -18.58 3.26
CA GLY A 44 -14.85 -18.08 4.64
C GLY A 44 -14.50 -16.60 4.74
N GLY A 45 -14.66 -16.05 5.95
CA GLY A 45 -14.20 -14.70 6.29
C GLY A 45 -12.72 -14.62 6.65
N ASP A 46 -12.06 -15.77 6.74
CA ASP A 46 -10.67 -15.87 7.14
C ASP A 46 -9.76 -15.68 5.94
N LEU A 47 -8.75 -14.82 6.10
CA LEU A 47 -7.68 -14.67 5.14
C LEU A 47 -6.35 -14.91 5.86
N PHE A 48 -5.50 -15.67 5.21
CA PHE A 48 -4.12 -15.88 5.61
C PHE A 48 -3.22 -15.66 4.41
N GLU A 49 -2.26 -14.75 4.53
CA GLU A 49 -1.32 -14.43 3.45
C GLU A 49 0.10 -14.29 3.99
N TYR A 50 1.07 -14.80 3.21
CA TYR A 50 2.48 -14.46 3.37
C TYR A 50 2.80 -13.21 2.58
N ILE A 51 3.45 -12.24 3.19
CA ILE A 51 3.90 -11.02 2.52
C ILE A 51 5.39 -11.16 2.22
N ASN A 52 5.69 -11.41 0.96
CA ASN A 52 7.05 -11.32 0.43
C ASN A 52 7.24 -9.91 -0.13
N PHE A 53 7.91 -9.05 0.64
CA PHE A 53 8.08 -7.64 0.26
C PHE A 53 8.84 -7.50 -1.06
N GLN A 54 9.90 -8.25 -1.25
CA GLN A 54 10.72 -8.18 -2.45
C GLN A 54 9.95 -8.54 -3.72
N GLN A 55 9.20 -9.63 -3.69
CA GLN A 55 8.45 -10.10 -4.87
C GLN A 55 7.22 -9.26 -5.16
N ARG A 56 6.53 -8.79 -4.11
CA ARG A 56 5.23 -8.13 -4.28
C ARG A 56 5.35 -6.64 -4.59
N TYR A 57 6.37 -5.96 -4.04
CA TYR A 57 6.41 -4.50 -4.04
C TYR A 57 7.54 -3.89 -4.87
N ASP A 58 8.30 -4.70 -5.61
CA ASP A 58 9.39 -4.23 -6.47
C ASP A 58 10.31 -3.22 -5.75
N ILE A 59 10.98 -3.69 -4.70
CA ILE A 59 11.80 -2.86 -3.83
C ILE A 59 12.90 -2.13 -4.61
N ASP A 60 13.49 -2.79 -5.62
CA ASP A 60 14.53 -2.17 -6.46
C ASP A 60 14.02 -0.96 -7.21
N ALA A 61 12.85 -1.06 -7.84
CA ALA A 61 12.24 0.06 -8.55
C ALA A 61 11.89 1.22 -7.61
N ARG A 62 11.46 0.92 -6.37
CA ARG A 62 11.17 1.94 -5.34
C ARG A 62 12.44 2.66 -4.88
N ILE A 63 13.52 1.94 -4.62
CA ILE A 63 14.82 2.54 -4.29
C ILE A 63 15.25 3.49 -5.41
N GLN A 64 15.22 3.04 -6.66
CA GLN A 64 15.58 3.87 -7.81
C GLN A 64 14.68 5.10 -7.95
N ARG A 65 13.37 4.95 -7.69
CA ARG A 65 12.41 6.05 -7.70
C ARG A 65 12.74 7.08 -6.62
N ALA A 66 12.95 6.66 -5.37
CA ALA A 66 13.29 7.53 -4.26
C ALA A 66 14.60 8.32 -4.54
N GLN A 67 15.65 7.61 -5.01
CA GLN A 67 16.92 8.25 -5.38
C GLN A 67 16.78 9.27 -6.51
N ARG A 68 15.90 9.01 -7.47
CA ARG A 68 15.60 9.96 -8.56
C ARG A 68 14.86 11.18 -8.01
N LEU A 69 13.79 10.97 -7.22
CA LEU A 69 13.01 12.05 -6.62
C LEU A 69 13.87 12.95 -5.72
N ALA A 70 14.76 12.37 -4.90
CA ALA A 70 15.70 13.14 -4.09
C ALA A 70 16.51 14.14 -4.92
N LYS A 71 16.97 13.74 -6.11
CA LYS A 71 17.71 14.63 -7.03
C LYS A 71 16.80 15.63 -7.72
N GLU A 72 15.58 15.24 -8.06
CA GLU A 72 14.63 16.11 -8.74
C GLU A 72 14.14 17.24 -7.84
N TYR A 73 13.89 16.97 -6.56
CA TYR A 73 13.41 17.97 -5.60
C TYR A 73 14.41 19.11 -5.36
N LEU A 74 15.69 18.86 -5.55
CA LEU A 74 16.72 19.90 -5.46
C LEU A 74 16.77 20.84 -6.69
N LYS A 75 16.07 20.51 -7.77
CA LYS A 75 16.07 21.30 -9.01
C LYS A 75 14.81 22.16 -9.08
N PRO A 76 14.93 23.48 -8.89
CA PRO A 76 13.78 24.37 -9.06
C PRO A 76 13.27 24.32 -10.50
N LEU A 77 11.96 24.54 -10.68
CA LEU A 77 11.40 24.68 -12.00
C LEU A 77 11.85 26.00 -12.66
N PRO A 78 12.20 26.00 -13.95
CA PRO A 78 12.32 27.19 -14.70
C PRO A 78 10.98 27.97 -14.73
N PRO A 79 11.00 29.31 -14.74
CA PRO A 79 9.80 30.12 -14.84
C PRO A 79 8.92 29.73 -16.03
N GLY A 80 7.61 29.58 -15.81
CA GLY A 80 6.64 29.26 -16.87
C GLY A 80 6.53 27.77 -17.22
N VAL A 81 7.25 26.88 -16.54
CA VAL A 81 7.09 25.44 -16.67
C VAL A 81 5.99 24.97 -15.72
N PRO A 82 5.01 24.16 -16.19
CA PRO A 82 4.00 23.57 -15.31
C PRO A 82 4.62 22.76 -14.16
N THR A 83 3.96 22.77 -13.02
CA THR A 83 4.36 21.97 -11.85
C THR A 83 4.49 20.49 -12.21
N ARG A 84 5.49 19.81 -11.64
CA ARG A 84 5.80 18.40 -11.94
C ARG A 84 5.37 17.43 -10.84
N ASN A 85 5.23 17.94 -9.62
CA ASN A 85 4.95 17.14 -8.43
C ASN A 85 4.42 18.03 -7.31
N SER A 86 3.99 17.40 -6.20
CA SER A 86 3.44 18.10 -5.03
C SER A 86 4.41 19.09 -4.38
N VAL A 87 5.73 18.92 -4.56
CA VAL A 87 6.74 19.87 -4.07
C VAL A 87 6.68 21.17 -4.85
N ASP A 88 6.60 21.07 -6.17
CA ASP A 88 6.51 22.26 -7.04
C ASP A 88 5.19 23.01 -6.78
N ASP A 89 4.07 22.29 -6.61
CA ASP A 89 2.77 22.87 -6.25
C ASP A 89 2.83 23.60 -4.91
N HIS A 90 3.50 23.00 -3.91
CA HIS A 90 3.64 23.63 -2.59
C HIS A 90 4.56 24.86 -2.64
N VAL A 91 5.61 24.82 -3.43
CA VAL A 91 6.51 25.97 -3.64
C VAL A 91 5.77 27.13 -4.30
N GLU A 92 4.92 26.88 -5.29
CA GLU A 92 4.08 27.92 -5.90
C GLU A 92 3.12 28.53 -4.86
N TRP A 93 2.49 27.70 -4.03
CA TRP A 93 1.66 28.16 -2.92
C TRP A 93 2.47 29.01 -1.91
N LEU A 94 3.69 28.59 -1.56
CA LEU A 94 4.57 29.35 -0.66
C LEU A 94 4.86 30.75 -1.20
N LYS A 95 5.07 30.90 -2.51
CA LYS A 95 5.35 32.20 -3.15
C LYS A 95 4.17 33.18 -3.01
N GLU A 96 2.96 32.67 -2.93
CA GLU A 96 1.75 33.49 -2.74
C GLU A 96 1.52 33.89 -1.27
N THR A 97 2.29 33.32 -0.34
CA THR A 97 2.12 33.55 1.09
C THR A 97 2.81 34.84 1.54
N ALA A 98 2.13 35.63 2.39
CA ALA A 98 2.74 36.81 3.00
C ALA A 98 3.98 36.41 3.82
N GLY A 99 5.12 37.07 3.51
CA GLY A 99 6.40 36.75 4.17
C GLY A 99 7.27 35.71 3.47
N TYR A 100 6.91 35.31 2.24
CA TYR A 100 7.77 34.45 1.42
C TYR A 100 9.19 35.00 1.28
N ARG A 101 10.15 34.13 1.42
CA ARG A 101 11.58 34.39 1.16
C ARG A 101 12.15 33.24 0.30
N PRO A 102 13.03 33.50 -0.65
CA PRO A 102 13.60 32.45 -1.52
C PRO A 102 14.27 31.29 -0.76
N GLU A 103 14.80 31.57 0.43
CA GLU A 103 15.42 30.56 1.31
C GLU A 103 14.39 29.49 1.74
N MET A 104 13.12 29.88 1.95
CA MET A 104 12.05 28.94 2.30
C MET A 104 11.82 27.88 1.23
N GLU A 105 11.91 28.26 -0.03
CA GLU A 105 11.84 27.31 -1.15
C GLU A 105 12.99 26.31 -1.09
N ALA A 106 14.21 26.81 -0.92
CA ALA A 106 15.41 25.96 -0.84
C ALA A 106 15.36 25.02 0.35
N GLU A 107 14.94 25.49 1.51
CA GLU A 107 14.76 24.68 2.74
C GLU A 107 13.71 23.57 2.53
N TYR A 108 12.57 23.91 1.94
CA TYR A 108 11.50 22.94 1.68
C TYR A 108 11.94 21.86 0.69
N ARG A 109 12.57 22.26 -0.42
CA ARG A 109 13.11 21.31 -1.42
C ARG A 109 14.18 20.41 -0.82
N PHE A 110 15.05 20.95 0.03
CA PHE A 110 16.07 20.19 0.73
C PHE A 110 15.45 19.18 1.71
N ALA A 111 14.43 19.58 2.47
CA ALA A 111 13.72 18.69 3.39
C ALA A 111 13.10 17.51 2.62
N LYS A 112 12.38 17.77 1.52
CA LYS A 112 11.78 16.73 0.69
C LYS A 112 12.80 15.81 0.02
N SER A 113 13.93 16.37 -0.44
CA SER A 113 15.04 15.57 -0.93
C SER A 113 15.59 14.64 0.16
N SER A 114 15.79 15.15 1.37
CA SER A 114 16.31 14.38 2.51
C SER A 114 15.35 13.27 2.95
N GLU A 115 14.04 13.50 2.88
CA GLU A 115 13.02 12.45 3.11
C GLU A 115 13.19 11.30 2.11
N GLN A 116 13.34 11.60 0.82
CA GLN A 116 13.52 10.59 -0.21
C GLN A 116 14.86 9.85 -0.12
N VAL A 117 15.91 10.49 0.37
CA VAL A 117 17.18 9.81 0.69
C VAL A 117 16.94 8.75 1.78
N ARG A 118 16.25 9.11 2.87
CA ARG A 118 15.92 8.16 3.95
C ARG A 118 15.06 7.01 3.47
N VAL A 119 14.06 7.27 2.63
CA VAL A 119 13.24 6.22 2.00
C VAL A 119 14.13 5.23 1.25
N ALA A 120 15.09 5.72 0.45
CA ALA A 120 16.01 4.85 -0.29
C ALA A 120 16.98 4.08 0.61
N GLU A 121 17.29 4.59 1.80
CA GLU A 121 18.15 3.94 2.80
C GLU A 121 17.39 2.89 3.63
N ASP A 122 16.10 3.10 3.93
CA ASP A 122 15.27 2.21 4.72
C ASP A 122 14.73 1.01 3.90
N LEU A 123 14.36 1.21 2.62
CA LEU A 123 13.80 0.15 1.76
C LEU A 123 14.62 -1.16 1.69
N PRO A 124 15.97 -1.15 1.67
CA PRO A 124 16.76 -2.39 1.62
C PRO A 124 16.55 -3.34 2.80
N GLU A 125 16.06 -2.87 3.95
CA GLU A 125 15.74 -3.75 5.09
C GLU A 125 14.65 -4.77 4.73
N LEU A 126 13.80 -4.43 3.75
CA LEU A 126 12.70 -5.28 3.30
C LEU A 126 13.16 -6.52 2.52
N TYR A 127 14.41 -6.59 2.08
CA TYR A 127 14.96 -7.83 1.48
C TYR A 127 15.08 -8.97 2.49
N SER A 128 15.21 -8.63 3.77
CA SER A 128 15.29 -9.59 4.88
C SER A 128 14.03 -9.60 5.74
N THR A 129 12.95 -8.97 5.27
CA THR A 129 11.69 -8.85 6.00
C THR A 129 10.61 -9.68 5.33
N ALA A 130 9.83 -10.39 6.14
CA ALA A 130 8.59 -11.03 5.72
C ALA A 130 7.47 -10.60 6.64
N GLY A 131 6.25 -10.60 6.11
CA GLY A 131 5.04 -10.38 6.87
C GLY A 131 4.08 -11.57 6.80
N ILE A 132 3.19 -11.62 7.75
CA ILE A 132 2.01 -12.47 7.74
C ILE A 132 0.80 -11.57 7.97
N LEU A 133 -0.17 -11.63 7.05
CA LEU A 133 -1.46 -10.98 7.21
C LEU A 133 -2.50 -12.04 7.57
N ILE A 134 -3.15 -11.85 8.71
CA ILE A 134 -4.26 -12.68 9.15
C ILE A 134 -5.46 -11.76 9.33
N VAL A 135 -6.57 -12.09 8.68
CA VAL A 135 -7.85 -11.38 8.82
C VAL A 135 -8.91 -12.42 9.20
N ASP A 136 -9.66 -12.12 10.24
CA ASP A 136 -10.82 -12.90 10.69
C ASP A 136 -12.05 -11.99 10.63
N ALA A 137 -12.91 -12.23 9.61
CA ALA A 137 -14.16 -11.49 9.45
C ALA A 137 -15.31 -12.33 10.00
N GLN A 138 -16.05 -11.77 10.94
CA GLN A 138 -17.19 -12.44 11.60
C GLN A 138 -18.18 -13.02 10.58
N GLY A 139 -18.57 -14.28 10.79
CA GLY A 139 -19.53 -15.00 9.96
C GLY A 139 -18.85 -15.89 8.91
N HIS A 140 -19.64 -16.39 7.97
CA HIS A 140 -19.21 -17.30 6.91
C HIS A 140 -19.84 -16.93 5.57
N GLY A 141 -19.36 -17.55 4.50
CA GLY A 141 -19.86 -17.35 3.15
C GLY A 141 -19.40 -16.04 2.48
N ILE A 142 -20.11 -15.65 1.42
CA ILE A 142 -19.69 -14.58 0.50
C ILE A 142 -19.54 -13.22 1.18
N ILE A 143 -20.39 -12.90 2.17
CA ILE A 143 -20.38 -11.56 2.80
C ILE A 143 -19.09 -11.38 3.61
N SER A 144 -18.76 -12.34 4.47
CA SER A 144 -17.53 -12.30 5.27
C SER A 144 -16.27 -12.37 4.38
N ALA A 145 -16.29 -13.19 3.33
CA ALA A 145 -15.22 -13.25 2.33
C ALA A 145 -14.99 -11.89 1.61
N LYS A 146 -16.07 -11.15 1.29
CA LYS A 146 -15.96 -9.80 0.73
C LYS A 146 -15.35 -8.81 1.73
N ILE A 147 -15.70 -8.92 3.01
CA ILE A 147 -15.11 -8.07 4.06
C ILE A 147 -13.61 -8.35 4.15
N ALA A 148 -13.21 -9.62 4.27
CA ALA A 148 -11.81 -10.02 4.31
C ALA A 148 -11.04 -9.53 3.07
N SER A 149 -11.60 -9.68 1.87
CA SER A 149 -11.02 -9.17 0.63
C SER A 149 -10.88 -7.64 0.63
N THR A 150 -11.86 -6.91 1.18
CA THR A 150 -11.78 -5.44 1.29
C THR A 150 -10.66 -5.01 2.24
N VAL A 151 -10.52 -5.69 3.38
CA VAL A 151 -9.42 -5.45 4.34
C VAL A 151 -8.08 -5.71 3.66
N HIS A 152 -7.94 -6.84 2.98
CA HIS A 152 -6.75 -7.20 2.23
C HIS A 152 -6.34 -6.11 1.23
N ASP A 153 -7.26 -5.68 0.37
CA ASP A 153 -6.97 -4.68 -0.67
C ASP A 153 -6.62 -3.33 -0.08
N THR A 154 -7.33 -2.92 0.98
CA THR A 154 -7.08 -1.65 1.66
C THR A 154 -5.72 -1.68 2.34
N PHE A 155 -5.37 -2.79 3.00
CA PHE A 155 -4.07 -2.98 3.64
C PHE A 155 -2.93 -2.85 2.63
N HIS A 156 -3.00 -3.58 1.50
CA HIS A 156 -1.95 -3.53 0.50
C HIS A 156 -1.82 -2.17 -0.20
N ALA A 157 -2.93 -1.47 -0.41
CA ALA A 157 -2.90 -0.10 -0.95
C ALA A 157 -2.19 0.86 0.01
N LEU A 158 -2.53 0.79 1.31
CA LEU A 158 -1.88 1.60 2.33
C LEU A 158 -0.40 1.26 2.50
N LEU A 159 -0.07 -0.04 2.46
CA LEU A 159 1.32 -0.48 2.55
C LEU A 159 2.16 0.04 1.38
N LEU A 160 1.59 0.11 0.17
CA LEU A 160 2.27 0.74 -0.97
C LEU A 160 2.56 2.22 -0.71
N ASP A 161 1.59 2.96 -0.16
CA ASP A 161 1.74 4.37 0.20
C ASP A 161 2.86 4.54 1.27
N GLU A 162 2.87 3.70 2.31
CA GLU A 162 3.89 3.70 3.37
C GLU A 162 5.31 3.45 2.83
N LEU A 163 5.45 2.47 1.93
CA LEU A 163 6.75 2.16 1.34
C LEU A 163 7.26 3.30 0.44
N ASP A 164 6.37 4.01 -0.24
CA ASP A 164 6.74 5.16 -1.05
C ASP A 164 7.07 6.42 -0.22
N GLU A 165 6.43 6.56 0.94
CA GLU A 165 6.58 7.74 1.80
C GLU A 165 7.69 7.58 2.85
N TYR A 166 7.78 6.39 3.47
CA TYR A 166 8.69 6.15 4.60
C TYR A 166 9.77 5.11 4.34
N GLY A 167 9.66 4.31 3.27
CA GLY A 167 10.58 3.21 2.97
C GLY A 167 10.42 1.99 3.88
N LYS A 168 9.44 1.98 4.77
CA LYS A 168 9.17 0.96 5.79
C LYS A 168 7.71 0.97 6.21
N THR A 169 7.31 -0.03 6.99
CA THR A 169 6.00 -0.06 7.65
C THR A 169 6.04 0.75 8.94
N THR A 170 5.01 1.54 9.19
CA THR A 170 4.86 2.34 10.39
C THR A 170 3.58 1.98 11.15
N PRO A 171 3.41 2.35 12.44
CA PRO A 171 2.16 2.15 13.17
C PRO A 171 0.97 2.85 12.50
N GLU A 172 1.20 3.97 11.82
CA GLU A 172 0.20 4.76 11.11
C GLU A 172 -0.52 3.96 10.01
N LEU A 173 0.12 2.92 9.45
CA LEU A 173 -0.51 1.97 8.53
C LEU A 173 -1.81 1.41 9.11
N PHE A 174 -1.77 0.95 10.37
CA PHE A 174 -2.92 0.34 11.02
C PHE A 174 -3.98 1.36 11.45
N GLU A 175 -3.57 2.56 11.83
CA GLU A 175 -4.48 3.67 12.13
C GLU A 175 -5.25 4.08 10.87
N ASN A 176 -4.56 4.23 9.75
CA ASN A 176 -5.13 4.55 8.45
C ASN A 176 -6.04 3.42 7.92
N LEU A 177 -5.64 2.15 8.12
CA LEU A 177 -6.47 1.00 7.78
C LEU A 177 -7.79 1.04 8.53
N ASN A 178 -7.74 1.22 9.86
CA ASN A 178 -8.92 1.30 10.71
C ASN A 178 -9.84 2.46 10.30
N LEU A 179 -9.27 3.63 10.05
CA LEU A 179 -10.03 4.80 9.60
C LEU A 179 -10.73 4.55 8.27
N ARG A 180 -10.03 4.01 7.26
CA ARG A 180 -10.62 3.72 5.94
C ARG A 180 -11.74 2.69 6.03
N LEU A 181 -11.56 1.64 6.84
CA LEU A 181 -12.60 0.62 7.06
C LEU A 181 -13.83 1.21 7.77
N ALA A 182 -13.64 2.04 8.80
CA ALA A 182 -14.72 2.71 9.51
C ALA A 182 -15.53 3.65 8.59
N LEU A 183 -14.86 4.46 7.79
CA LEU A 183 -15.50 5.36 6.82
C LEU A 183 -16.27 4.57 5.75
N SER A 184 -15.72 3.48 5.25
CA SER A 184 -16.37 2.59 4.28
C SER A 184 -17.62 1.93 4.85
N ALA A 185 -17.63 1.53 6.12
CA ALA A 185 -18.78 0.96 6.81
C ALA A 185 -19.87 2.02 7.03
N THR A 186 -19.50 3.23 7.44
CA THR A 186 -20.43 4.36 7.66
C THR A 186 -21.11 4.76 6.36
N ALA A 187 -20.37 4.88 5.25
CA ALA A 187 -20.94 5.21 3.94
C ALA A 187 -21.97 4.17 3.49
N ARG A 188 -21.72 2.87 3.71
CA ARG A 188 -22.69 1.81 3.38
C ARG A 188 -23.96 1.88 4.22
N ASN A 189 -23.85 2.16 5.51
CA ASN A 189 -25.02 2.31 6.40
C ASN A 189 -25.87 3.52 6.03
N THR A 190 -25.27 4.63 5.63
CA THR A 190 -25.98 5.84 5.21
C THR A 190 -26.74 5.63 3.90
N LEU A 191 -26.18 4.88 2.96
CA LEU A 191 -26.83 4.54 1.68
C LEU A 191 -27.95 3.50 1.84
N GLY A 192 -27.82 2.57 2.79
CA GLY A 192 -28.84 1.56 3.08
C GLY A 192 -30.03 2.06 3.91
N ALA A 193 -29.87 3.18 4.66
CA ALA A 193 -30.96 3.78 5.45
C ALA A 193 -31.95 4.60 4.62
N ASN A 194 -31.69 4.84 3.33
CA ASN A 194 -32.53 5.60 2.41
C ASN A 194 -33.29 4.72 1.40
N GLN A 195 -33.35 3.40 1.59
CA GLN A 195 -34.19 2.45 0.88
C GLN A 195 -35.25 1.87 1.81
#